data_54b6db1bedf171297f502a12eeae92ff
#
_entry.id   54b6db1bedf171297f502a12eeae92ff
#
_cell.length_a   1.000
_cell.length_b   1.000
_cell.length_c   1.000
_cell.angle_alpha   90.00
_cell.angle_beta   90.00
_cell.angle_gamma   90.00
#
_symmetry.space_group_name_H-M   'P 1'
#
loop_
_entity.id
_entity.type
_entity.pdbx_description
1 polymer ?
#
loop_
_entity_poly.entity_id
_entity_poly.type
_entity_poly.pdbx_seq_one_letter_code
_entity_poly.pdbx_strand_id
1 'polypeptide(L)'
;MFIDIKKIKPHPKNQEIYSLSNIDDLRASIRSVGLLEKIIIDQHFQIISGHRRYLAVCNLNWKEVECEQIEVNESDAITYLIHHNKQRIKTCRELLNEAKVLMEEHKIGQGKRSDLILCEEVLTSVNLNRSRTRDIVGDLIGISGVQITKLLFIEKHNPGLIDLIDNGLFTINQAYIQTSRVKKEQDAQLENRKTSKKTIDDKFRFFKKCSSKMNE
;
A
#
# COMPACT_ATOMS: atom_id res chain seq x y z
N MET A 1 29.77 -3.45 10.03
CA MET A 1 30.06 -3.88 11.42
C MET A 1 29.33 -5.20 11.71
N PHE A 2 29.88 -6.07 12.55
CA PHE A 2 29.17 -7.28 13.01
C PHE A 2 28.32 -6.97 14.23
N ILE A 3 27.08 -7.43 14.22
CA ILE A 3 26.08 -7.16 15.27
C ILE A 3 25.40 -8.46 15.67
N ASP A 4 25.22 -8.65 16.99
CA ASP A 4 24.46 -9.76 17.55
C ASP A 4 23.01 -9.72 17.00
N ILE A 5 22.57 -10.83 16.40
CA ILE A 5 21.26 -10.96 15.80
C ILE A 5 20.12 -10.61 16.78
N LYS A 6 20.32 -10.87 18.06
CA LYS A 6 19.33 -10.57 19.11
C LYS A 6 19.08 -9.07 19.32
N LYS A 7 20.03 -8.21 18.91
CA LYS A 7 19.89 -6.75 19.02
C LYS A 7 19.11 -6.16 17.84
N ILE A 8 19.04 -6.86 16.71
CA ILE A 8 18.42 -6.40 15.48
C ILE A 8 16.91 -6.61 15.57
N LYS A 9 16.14 -5.60 15.19
CA LYS A 9 14.67 -5.62 15.22
C LYS A 9 14.12 -5.43 13.83
N PRO A 10 13.17 -6.28 13.36
CA PRO A 10 12.44 -6.02 12.14
C PRO A 10 11.63 -4.72 12.24
N HIS A 11 11.61 -3.93 11.16
CA HIS A 11 10.76 -2.75 11.11
C HIS A 11 9.28 -3.17 11.06
N PRO A 12 8.40 -2.66 11.95
CA PRO A 12 7.02 -3.12 12.07
C PRO A 12 6.22 -2.97 10.76
N LYS A 13 6.38 -1.87 10.06
CA LYS A 13 5.70 -1.61 8.78
C LYS A 13 6.12 -2.55 7.64
N ASN A 14 7.29 -3.20 7.75
CA ASN A 14 7.72 -4.13 6.71
C ASN A 14 6.76 -5.32 6.53
N GLN A 15 6.19 -5.84 7.62
CA GLN A 15 5.24 -6.96 7.56
C GLN A 15 3.86 -6.55 7.00
N GLU A 16 3.48 -5.28 7.19
CA GLU A 16 2.25 -4.73 6.62
C GLU A 16 2.35 -4.56 5.09
N ILE A 17 3.56 -4.24 4.60
CA ILE A 17 3.81 -3.93 3.19
C ILE A 17 4.15 -5.19 2.40
N TYR A 18 5.10 -6.00 2.89
CA TYR A 18 5.73 -7.08 2.12
C TYR A 18 5.42 -8.46 2.67
N SER A 19 5.16 -9.39 1.75
CA SER A 19 5.17 -10.82 2.07
C SER A 19 6.61 -11.29 2.28
N LEU A 20 6.83 -12.05 3.37
CA LEU A 20 8.10 -12.68 3.71
C LEU A 20 8.14 -14.16 3.28
N SER A 21 7.34 -14.56 2.29
CA SER A 21 7.32 -15.90 1.73
C SER A 21 8.61 -16.25 0.94
N ASN A 22 8.82 -17.55 0.72
CA ASN A 22 9.93 -18.08 -0.10
C ASN A 22 11.35 -17.69 0.39
N ILE A 23 11.63 -18.01 1.65
CA ILE A 23 12.96 -17.75 2.26
C ILE A 23 13.90 -18.96 2.03
N ASP A 24 13.38 -20.14 1.67
CA ASP A 24 14.16 -21.37 1.63
C ASP A 24 15.30 -21.33 0.60
N ASP A 25 15.04 -20.80 -0.60
CA ASP A 25 16.09 -20.64 -1.63
C ASP A 25 17.18 -19.66 -1.17
N LEU A 26 16.77 -18.54 -0.56
CA LEU A 26 17.69 -17.56 -0.02
C LEU A 26 18.51 -18.14 1.14
N ARG A 27 17.88 -18.93 2.00
CA ARG A 27 18.55 -19.64 3.11
C ARG A 27 19.59 -20.63 2.59
N ALA A 28 19.22 -21.41 1.56
CA ALA A 28 20.16 -22.36 0.91
C ALA A 28 21.35 -21.60 0.28
N SER A 29 21.09 -20.51 -0.41
CA SER A 29 22.14 -19.64 -0.98
C SER A 29 23.07 -19.09 0.10
N ILE A 30 22.51 -18.49 1.17
CA ILE A 30 23.31 -17.92 2.28
C ILE A 30 24.13 -19.02 2.99
N ARG A 31 23.60 -20.22 3.11
CA ARG A 31 24.34 -21.36 3.67
C ARG A 31 25.55 -21.75 2.83
N SER A 32 25.45 -21.65 1.50
CA SER A 32 26.50 -22.09 0.58
C SER A 32 27.58 -21.05 0.33
N VAL A 33 27.21 -19.80 0.16
CA VAL A 33 28.14 -18.72 -0.26
C VAL A 33 28.29 -17.60 0.78
N GLY A 34 27.56 -17.67 1.90
CA GLY A 34 27.54 -16.60 2.90
C GLY A 34 26.58 -15.45 2.54
N LEU A 35 26.61 -14.42 3.37
CA LEU A 35 25.83 -13.21 3.15
C LEU A 35 26.61 -12.25 2.24
N LEU A 36 26.20 -12.12 0.98
CA LEU A 36 26.87 -11.27 -0.01
C LEU A 36 26.58 -9.78 0.18
N GLU A 37 25.38 -9.45 0.60
CA GLU A 37 24.96 -8.07 0.84
C GLU A 37 24.63 -7.87 2.31
N LYS A 38 25.12 -6.78 2.90
CA LYS A 38 24.89 -6.43 4.29
C LYS A 38 23.40 -6.14 4.56
N ILE A 39 22.99 -6.31 5.81
CA ILE A 39 21.70 -5.85 6.29
C ILE A 39 21.86 -4.37 6.66
N ILE A 40 20.97 -3.51 6.17
CA ILE A 40 20.98 -2.08 6.50
C ILE A 40 20.03 -1.86 7.68
N ILE A 41 20.56 -1.21 8.71
CA ILE A 41 19.84 -0.89 9.94
C ILE A 41 19.95 0.60 10.27
N ASP A 42 19.00 1.10 11.04
CA ASP A 42 19.06 2.46 11.59
C ASP A 42 19.90 2.54 12.88
N GLN A 43 19.97 3.72 13.48
CA GLN A 43 20.65 3.98 14.77
C GLN A 43 20.01 3.24 15.95
N HIS A 44 18.78 2.73 15.83
CA HIS A 44 18.03 1.98 16.85
C HIS A 44 18.05 0.46 16.60
N PHE A 45 18.90 -0.01 15.66
CA PHE A 45 19.00 -1.40 15.23
C PHE A 45 17.72 -1.93 14.57
N GLN A 46 16.88 -1.06 14.00
CA GLN A 46 15.75 -1.48 13.18
C GLN A 46 16.20 -1.72 11.74
N ILE A 47 15.70 -2.77 11.12
CA ILE A 47 16.06 -3.13 9.75
C ILE A 47 15.38 -2.17 8.78
N ILE A 48 16.17 -1.46 7.98
CA ILE A 48 15.71 -0.65 6.85
C ILE A 48 15.72 -1.50 5.57
N SER A 49 16.76 -2.30 5.35
CA SER A 49 16.82 -3.20 4.20
C SER A 49 17.38 -4.57 4.59
N GLY A 50 16.84 -5.63 3.99
CA GLY A 50 17.33 -6.99 4.18
C GLY A 50 16.52 -7.85 5.14
N HIS A 51 15.24 -7.57 5.39
CA HIS A 51 14.36 -8.37 6.25
C HIS A 51 14.34 -9.86 5.89
N ARG A 52 14.33 -10.22 4.60
CA ARG A 52 14.40 -11.61 4.16
C ARG A 52 15.75 -12.24 4.51
N ARG A 53 16.86 -11.51 4.32
CA ARG A 53 18.23 -11.95 4.71
C ARG A 53 18.31 -12.16 6.21
N TYR A 54 17.80 -11.23 6.99
CA TYR A 54 17.72 -11.36 8.45
C TYR A 54 16.98 -12.63 8.88
N LEU A 55 15.81 -12.91 8.31
CA LEU A 55 15.07 -14.14 8.64
C LEU A 55 15.82 -15.40 8.21
N ALA A 56 16.49 -15.37 7.06
CA ALA A 56 17.29 -16.50 6.62
C ALA A 56 18.47 -16.80 7.56
N VAL A 57 19.20 -15.78 8.03
CA VAL A 57 20.32 -15.96 8.98
C VAL A 57 19.83 -16.35 10.36
N CYS A 58 18.66 -15.88 10.81
CA CYS A 58 18.01 -16.37 12.03
C CYS A 58 17.71 -17.87 11.94
N ASN A 59 17.17 -18.33 10.82
CA ASN A 59 16.88 -19.75 10.58
C ASN A 59 18.13 -20.61 10.46
N LEU A 60 19.30 -20.00 10.16
CA LEU A 60 20.59 -20.65 10.16
C LEU A 60 21.28 -20.65 11.52
N ASN A 61 20.64 -20.07 12.55
CA ASN A 61 21.16 -19.93 13.91
C ASN A 61 22.51 -19.20 13.99
N TRP A 62 22.72 -18.21 13.13
CA TRP A 62 23.90 -17.35 13.24
C TRP A 62 23.83 -16.54 14.52
N LYS A 63 25.00 -16.26 15.14
CA LYS A 63 25.07 -15.42 16.34
C LYS A 63 25.18 -13.95 16.00
N GLU A 64 25.95 -13.64 14.97
CA GLU A 64 26.24 -12.29 14.50
C GLU A 64 26.04 -12.20 12.99
N VAL A 65 25.73 -11.03 12.50
CA VAL A 65 25.57 -10.75 11.08
C VAL A 65 26.19 -9.41 10.73
N GLU A 66 26.74 -9.33 9.52
CA GLU A 66 27.32 -8.08 9.02
C GLU A 66 26.23 -7.10 8.64
N CYS A 67 26.25 -5.92 9.29
CA CYS A 67 25.29 -4.83 9.07
C CYS A 67 26.02 -3.55 8.66
N GLU A 68 25.30 -2.73 7.93
CA GLU A 68 25.58 -1.33 7.66
C GLU A 68 24.59 -0.48 8.44
N GLN A 69 25.10 0.45 9.26
CA GLN A 69 24.26 1.35 10.06
C GLN A 69 24.21 2.70 9.36
N ILE A 70 22.99 3.20 9.18
CA ILE A 70 22.70 4.53 8.63
C ILE A 70 21.93 5.37 9.66
N GLU A 71 22.14 6.67 9.63
CA GLU A 71 21.33 7.60 10.42
C GLU A 71 20.11 8.00 9.60
N VAL A 72 18.93 7.68 10.11
CA VAL A 72 17.66 7.99 9.45
C VAL A 72 16.71 8.60 10.48
N ASN A 73 16.08 9.71 10.12
CA ASN A 73 15.02 10.26 10.95
C ASN A 73 13.82 9.31 10.99
N GLU A 74 13.12 9.27 12.09
CA GLU A 74 11.96 8.39 12.29
C GLU A 74 10.86 8.63 11.25
N SER A 75 10.67 9.91 10.84
CA SER A 75 9.74 10.32 9.78
C SER A 75 10.12 9.78 8.39
N ASP A 76 11.40 9.53 8.14
CA ASP A 76 11.91 9.15 6.82
C ASP A 76 12.15 7.64 6.70
N ALA A 77 12.19 6.91 7.82
CA ALA A 77 12.52 5.49 7.86
C ALA A 77 11.67 4.64 6.91
N ILE A 78 10.39 4.95 6.77
CA ILE A 78 9.47 4.25 5.86
C ILE A 78 9.79 4.56 4.41
N THR A 79 10.10 5.81 4.09
CA THR A 79 10.50 6.23 2.73
C THR A 79 11.79 5.51 2.32
N TYR A 80 12.79 5.44 3.22
CA TYR A 80 14.02 4.69 2.98
C TYR A 80 13.75 3.19 2.79
N LEU A 81 12.90 2.58 3.64
CA LEU A 81 12.52 1.18 3.54
C LEU A 81 11.90 0.87 2.17
N ILE A 82 11.00 1.70 1.67
CA ILE A 82 10.35 1.53 0.37
C ILE A 82 11.35 1.80 -0.76
N HIS A 83 12.18 2.83 -0.65
CA HIS A 83 13.19 3.16 -1.65
C HIS A 83 14.21 2.02 -1.85
N HIS A 84 14.71 1.42 -0.77
CA HIS A 84 15.60 0.25 -0.85
C HIS A 84 14.94 -1.00 -1.46
N ASN A 85 13.61 -1.07 -1.45
CA ASN A 85 12.84 -2.14 -2.10
C ASN A 85 12.34 -1.78 -3.51
N LYS A 86 12.72 -0.61 -4.08
CA LYS A 86 12.25 -0.13 -5.38
C LYS A 86 12.55 -1.10 -6.52
N GLN A 87 13.73 -1.73 -6.50
CA GLN A 87 14.19 -2.67 -7.52
C GLN A 87 13.59 -4.09 -7.38
N ARG A 88 12.86 -4.35 -6.29
CA ARG A 88 12.24 -5.66 -6.06
C ARG A 88 11.05 -5.86 -7.00
N ILE A 89 10.91 -7.07 -7.54
CA ILE A 89 9.67 -7.49 -8.21
C ILE A 89 8.56 -7.57 -7.13
N LYS A 90 7.52 -6.76 -7.29
CA LYS A 90 6.44 -6.58 -6.32
C LYS A 90 5.12 -7.05 -6.90
N THR A 91 4.26 -7.62 -6.04
CA THR A 91 2.86 -7.86 -6.38
C THR A 91 2.05 -6.57 -6.38
N CYS A 92 0.89 -6.54 -7.04
CA CYS A 92 0.00 -5.39 -6.98
C CYS A 92 -0.50 -5.10 -5.57
N ARG A 93 -0.63 -6.14 -4.75
CA ARG A 93 -0.96 -6.01 -3.33
C ARG A 93 0.15 -5.30 -2.56
N GLU A 94 1.42 -5.66 -2.77
CA GLU A 94 2.57 -4.98 -2.16
C GLU A 94 2.66 -3.51 -2.60
N LEU A 95 2.50 -3.23 -3.90
CA LEU A 95 2.48 -1.86 -4.43
C LEU A 95 1.35 -1.02 -3.81
N LEU A 96 0.18 -1.62 -3.61
CA LEU A 96 -0.96 -0.97 -2.99
C LEU A 96 -0.69 -0.66 -1.51
N ASN A 97 -0.07 -1.59 -0.79
CA ASN A 97 0.30 -1.40 0.61
C ASN A 97 1.36 -0.30 0.77
N GLU A 98 2.39 -0.29 -0.09
CA GLU A 98 3.38 0.80 -0.14
C GLU A 98 2.70 2.16 -0.35
N ALA A 99 1.79 2.24 -1.34
CA ALA A 99 1.08 3.48 -1.64
C ALA A 99 0.26 3.97 -0.45
N LYS A 100 -0.44 3.08 0.25
CA LYS A 100 -1.23 3.42 1.43
C LYS A 100 -0.37 3.93 2.57
N VAL A 101 0.70 3.19 2.89
CA VAL A 101 1.59 3.56 3.98
C VAL A 101 2.25 4.91 3.71
N LEU A 102 2.74 5.16 2.49
CA LEU A 102 3.29 6.46 2.12
C LEU A 102 2.25 7.58 2.17
N MET A 103 1.02 7.33 1.72
CA MET A 103 -0.06 8.33 1.79
C MET A 103 -0.48 8.63 3.23
N GLU A 104 -0.40 7.65 4.13
CA GLU A 104 -0.74 7.79 5.55
C GLU A 104 0.35 8.56 6.32
N GLU A 105 1.61 8.17 6.15
CA GLU A 105 2.76 8.82 6.79
C GLU A 105 2.90 10.28 6.34
N HIS A 106 2.75 10.49 5.05
CA HIS A 106 2.82 11.82 4.48
C HIS A 106 1.45 12.50 4.48
N LYS A 107 0.56 12.32 5.47
CA LYS A 107 -0.79 12.93 5.55
C LYS A 107 -0.80 14.33 4.92
N ILE A 108 -0.75 14.34 3.59
CA ILE A 108 -0.78 15.55 2.79
C ILE A 108 -2.23 15.98 2.81
N GLY A 109 -2.60 16.74 3.86
CA GLY A 109 -3.91 17.36 3.95
C GLY A 109 -4.12 18.19 2.69
N GLN A 110 -5.34 18.17 2.13
CA GLN A 110 -5.74 19.03 1.02
C GLN A 110 -5.27 20.46 1.32
N GLY A 111 -4.39 21.01 0.48
CA GLY A 111 -3.89 22.38 0.59
C GLY A 111 -2.51 22.56 1.26
N LYS A 112 -1.83 21.52 1.72
CA LYS A 112 -0.42 21.65 2.16
C LYS A 112 0.54 21.39 1.00
N ARG A 113 1.62 22.19 0.96
CA ARG A 113 2.68 22.07 -0.07
C ARG A 113 3.42 20.75 0.12
N SER A 114 3.47 19.95 -0.95
CA SER A 114 4.13 18.63 -0.96
C SER A 114 5.67 18.69 -0.97
N ASP A 115 6.24 19.85 -1.20
CA ASP A 115 7.68 20.11 -1.24
C ASP A 115 8.39 20.06 0.12
N LEU A 116 7.62 20.00 1.23
CA LEU A 116 8.15 19.96 2.60
C LEU A 116 8.24 18.55 3.22
N ILE A 117 7.97 17.49 2.45
CA ILE A 117 7.64 16.17 3.01
C ILE A 117 8.68 15.09 2.68
N LEU A 118 9.61 15.37 1.77
CA LEU A 118 10.58 14.37 1.31
C LEU A 118 11.99 14.72 1.80
N CYS A 119 12.74 13.70 2.24
CA CYS A 119 14.17 13.86 2.53
C CYS A 119 14.96 14.30 1.28
N GLU A 120 16.05 15.04 1.48
CA GLU A 120 16.85 15.64 0.38
C GLU A 120 17.29 14.61 -0.68
N GLU A 121 17.63 13.40 -0.28
CA GLU A 121 18.05 12.32 -1.21
C GLU A 121 16.93 11.86 -2.15
N VAL A 122 15.69 11.88 -1.69
CA VAL A 122 14.51 11.52 -2.48
C VAL A 122 14.06 12.70 -3.34
N LEU A 123 14.23 13.94 -2.86
CA LEU A 123 13.91 15.16 -3.59
C LEU A 123 14.68 15.28 -4.92
N THR A 124 15.92 14.80 -4.99
CA THR A 124 16.73 14.86 -6.21
C THR A 124 16.22 13.92 -7.31
N SER A 125 15.44 12.89 -6.96
CA SER A 125 14.91 11.89 -7.90
C SER A 125 13.49 12.16 -8.37
N VAL A 126 12.76 13.13 -7.78
CA VAL A 126 11.34 13.40 -8.04
C VAL A 126 11.12 14.83 -8.51
N ASN A 127 10.42 15.01 -9.61
CA ASN A 127 10.11 16.31 -10.21
C ASN A 127 8.91 16.96 -9.48
N LEU A 128 9.15 17.74 -8.42
CA LEU A 128 8.15 18.27 -7.48
C LEU A 128 7.31 19.44 -7.99
N ASN A 129 7.65 20.03 -9.14
CA ASN A 129 7.08 21.29 -9.61
C ASN A 129 5.66 21.26 -10.16
N ARG A 130 4.72 20.58 -9.55
CA ARG A 130 3.25 20.54 -9.81
C ARG A 130 2.62 19.15 -9.68
N SER A 131 3.29 18.20 -9.08
CA SER A 131 2.80 16.82 -9.03
C SER A 131 1.72 16.67 -7.95
N ARG A 132 0.64 15.95 -8.26
CA ARG A 132 -0.34 15.51 -7.26
C ARG A 132 0.32 14.50 -6.34
N THR A 133 -0.07 14.43 -5.07
CA THR A 133 0.46 13.46 -4.09
C THR A 133 0.60 12.05 -4.65
N ARG A 134 -0.41 11.57 -5.38
CA ARG A 134 -0.39 10.24 -6.00
C ARG A 134 0.72 10.07 -7.03
N ASP A 135 1.12 11.14 -7.70
CA ASP A 135 2.16 11.09 -8.73
C ASP A 135 3.53 11.03 -8.06
N ILE A 136 3.72 11.76 -6.96
CA ILE A 136 4.93 11.68 -6.10
C ILE A 136 5.07 10.28 -5.51
N VAL A 137 4.00 9.75 -4.91
CA VAL A 137 4.00 8.39 -4.37
C VAL A 137 4.27 7.37 -5.49
N GLY A 138 3.71 7.57 -6.68
CA GLY A 138 3.95 6.73 -7.85
C GLY A 138 5.42 6.66 -8.24
N ASP A 139 6.09 7.80 -8.28
CA ASP A 139 7.53 7.88 -8.60
C ASP A 139 8.38 7.17 -7.54
N LEU A 140 8.01 7.27 -6.26
CA LEU A 140 8.69 6.56 -5.16
C LEU A 140 8.59 5.04 -5.30
N ILE A 141 7.41 4.51 -5.61
CA ILE A 141 7.17 3.06 -5.68
C ILE A 141 7.40 2.47 -7.08
N GLY A 142 7.60 3.31 -8.10
CA GLY A 142 7.93 2.90 -9.46
C GLY A 142 6.72 2.58 -10.35
N ILE A 143 5.53 3.15 -10.06
CA ILE A 143 4.34 3.05 -10.91
C ILE A 143 3.68 4.42 -11.11
N SER A 144 2.81 4.57 -12.12
CA SER A 144 2.13 5.84 -12.35
C SER A 144 1.07 6.14 -11.29
N GLY A 145 0.88 7.42 -10.92
CA GLY A 145 -0.18 7.83 -10.01
C GLY A 145 -1.58 7.43 -10.47
N VAL A 146 -1.78 7.27 -11.78
CA VAL A 146 -3.04 6.74 -12.35
C VAL A 146 -3.24 5.27 -12.00
N GLN A 147 -2.17 4.46 -12.04
CA GLN A 147 -2.23 3.06 -11.63
C GLN A 147 -2.55 2.92 -10.13
N ILE A 148 -1.94 3.76 -9.28
CA ILE A 148 -2.28 3.83 -7.86
C ILE A 148 -3.78 4.11 -7.67
N THR A 149 -4.31 5.13 -8.35
CA THR A 149 -5.74 5.48 -8.25
C THR A 149 -6.64 4.31 -8.66
N LYS A 150 -6.27 3.57 -9.72
CA LYS A 150 -7.02 2.38 -10.16
C LYS A 150 -6.96 1.26 -9.15
N LEU A 151 -5.78 0.95 -8.59
CA LEU A 151 -5.61 -0.09 -7.58
C LEU A 151 -6.40 0.22 -6.29
N LEU A 152 -6.34 1.45 -5.80
CA LEU A 152 -7.14 1.90 -4.65
C LEU A 152 -8.64 1.80 -4.90
N PHE A 153 -9.08 2.12 -6.13
CA PHE A 153 -10.48 2.00 -6.52
C PHE A 153 -10.94 0.53 -6.56
N ILE A 154 -10.12 -0.36 -7.15
CA ILE A 154 -10.40 -1.80 -7.21
C ILE A 154 -10.49 -2.37 -5.80
N GLU A 155 -9.52 -2.07 -4.95
CA GLU A 155 -9.51 -2.57 -3.57
C GLU A 155 -10.75 -2.14 -2.78
N LYS A 156 -11.15 -0.88 -2.94
CA LYS A 156 -12.34 -0.34 -2.24
C LYS A 156 -13.64 -1.02 -2.66
N HIS A 157 -13.79 -1.39 -3.93
CA HIS A 157 -15.07 -1.83 -4.50
C HIS A 157 -15.10 -3.32 -4.87
N ASN A 158 -13.95 -3.93 -5.13
CA ASN A 158 -13.82 -5.35 -5.46
C ASN A 158 -12.43 -5.88 -5.10
N PRO A 159 -12.09 -6.06 -3.80
CA PRO A 159 -10.74 -6.42 -3.34
C PRO A 159 -10.25 -7.77 -3.88
N GLY A 160 -11.14 -8.71 -4.18
CA GLY A 160 -10.76 -10.03 -4.72
C GLY A 160 -10.11 -9.97 -6.11
N LEU A 161 -10.32 -8.88 -6.87
CA LEU A 161 -9.65 -8.71 -8.16
C LEU A 161 -8.15 -8.44 -8.04
N ILE A 162 -7.67 -7.95 -6.89
CA ILE A 162 -6.22 -7.73 -6.68
C ILE A 162 -5.47 -9.05 -6.76
N ASP A 163 -5.98 -10.11 -6.14
CA ASP A 163 -5.36 -11.44 -6.17
C ASP A 163 -5.37 -12.04 -7.59
N LEU A 164 -6.41 -11.75 -8.37
CA LEU A 164 -6.48 -12.19 -9.77
C LEU A 164 -5.50 -11.43 -10.67
N ILE A 165 -5.20 -10.16 -10.35
CA ILE A 165 -4.15 -9.41 -11.05
C ILE A 165 -2.79 -10.01 -10.70
N ASP A 166 -2.51 -10.28 -9.42
CA ASP A 166 -1.25 -10.86 -8.96
C ASP A 166 -1.00 -12.26 -9.56
N ASN A 167 -2.07 -13.03 -9.82
CA ASN A 167 -2.01 -14.31 -10.52
C ASN A 167 -1.95 -14.18 -12.07
N GLY A 168 -1.89 -12.97 -12.60
CA GLY A 168 -1.78 -12.72 -14.04
C GLY A 168 -3.06 -12.95 -14.85
N LEU A 169 -4.21 -13.19 -14.20
CA LEU A 169 -5.50 -13.42 -14.88
C LEU A 169 -6.15 -12.12 -15.38
N PHE A 170 -5.83 -11.00 -14.75
CA PHE A 170 -6.33 -9.67 -15.14
C PHE A 170 -5.20 -8.66 -15.18
N THR A 171 -5.30 -7.70 -16.09
CA THR A 171 -4.50 -6.47 -16.01
C THR A 171 -5.21 -5.46 -15.08
N ILE A 172 -4.45 -4.51 -14.52
CA ILE A 172 -5.00 -3.41 -13.69
C ILE A 172 -6.14 -2.67 -14.44
N ASN A 173 -5.99 -2.45 -15.74
CA ASN A 173 -7.01 -1.78 -16.54
C ASN A 173 -8.29 -2.60 -16.68
N GLN A 174 -8.18 -3.89 -16.96
CA GLN A 174 -9.34 -4.78 -17.09
C GLN A 174 -10.10 -4.88 -15.76
N ALA A 175 -9.39 -5.07 -14.65
CA ALA A 175 -9.98 -5.11 -13.33
C ALA A 175 -10.69 -3.80 -12.96
N TYR A 176 -10.07 -2.64 -13.29
CA TYR A 176 -10.68 -1.34 -13.07
C TYR A 176 -11.98 -1.14 -13.89
N ILE A 177 -11.98 -1.51 -15.17
CA ILE A 177 -13.19 -1.42 -16.03
C ILE A 177 -14.30 -2.31 -15.47
N GLN A 178 -13.98 -3.55 -15.09
CA GLN A 178 -14.95 -4.47 -14.51
C GLN A 178 -15.53 -3.93 -13.21
N THR A 179 -14.69 -3.46 -12.28
CA THR A 179 -15.12 -2.86 -11.02
C THR A 179 -16.02 -1.63 -11.25
N SER A 180 -15.66 -0.79 -12.22
CA SER A 180 -16.43 0.41 -12.56
C SER A 180 -17.82 0.07 -13.10
N ARG A 181 -17.95 -1.00 -13.89
CA ARG A 181 -19.25 -1.48 -14.41
C ARG A 181 -20.13 -1.98 -13.28
N VAL A 182 -19.61 -2.88 -12.45
CA VAL A 182 -20.35 -3.44 -11.32
C VAL A 182 -20.82 -2.33 -10.36
N LYS A 183 -19.94 -1.36 -10.09
CA LYS A 183 -20.30 -0.22 -9.24
C LYS A 183 -21.44 0.61 -9.84
N LYS A 184 -21.39 0.94 -11.13
CA LYS A 184 -22.47 1.69 -11.81
C LYS A 184 -23.81 0.95 -11.74
N GLU A 185 -23.80 -0.37 -11.92
CA GLU A 185 -25.00 -1.19 -11.81
C GLU A 185 -25.58 -1.18 -10.39
N GLN A 186 -24.71 -1.28 -9.37
CA GLN A 186 -25.11 -1.19 -7.96
C GLN A 186 -25.69 0.18 -7.62
N ASP A 187 -25.05 1.26 -8.05
CA ASP A 187 -25.51 2.63 -7.81
C ASP A 187 -26.89 2.86 -8.49
N ALA A 188 -27.07 2.40 -9.74
CA ALA A 188 -28.36 2.48 -10.43
C ALA A 188 -29.47 1.67 -9.74
N GLN A 189 -29.17 0.49 -9.21
CA GLN A 189 -30.12 -0.30 -8.41
C GLN A 189 -30.52 0.39 -7.12
N LEU A 190 -29.56 1.05 -6.45
CA LEU A 190 -29.80 1.81 -5.23
C LEU A 190 -30.68 3.03 -5.47
N GLU A 191 -30.47 3.75 -6.59
CA GLU A 191 -31.33 4.88 -6.99
C GLU A 191 -32.75 4.42 -7.30
N ASN A 192 -32.92 3.34 -8.05
CA ASN A 192 -34.24 2.77 -8.33
C ASN A 192 -34.98 2.33 -7.07
N ARG A 193 -34.28 1.77 -6.09
CA ARG A 193 -34.87 1.43 -4.77
C ARG A 193 -35.29 2.67 -3.99
N LYS A 194 -34.50 3.75 -4.00
CA LYS A 194 -34.84 5.01 -3.33
C LYS A 194 -36.05 5.69 -3.97
N THR A 195 -36.11 5.73 -5.31
CA THR A 195 -37.27 6.30 -6.02
C THR A 195 -38.55 5.51 -5.79
N SER A 196 -38.49 4.18 -5.83
CA SER A 196 -39.62 3.30 -5.52
C SER A 196 -40.14 3.51 -4.09
N LYS A 197 -39.21 3.62 -3.10
CA LYS A 197 -39.60 3.86 -1.70
C LYS A 197 -40.25 5.23 -1.52
N LYS A 198 -39.71 6.28 -2.17
CA LYS A 198 -40.29 7.62 -2.15
C LYS A 198 -41.72 7.64 -2.73
N THR A 199 -41.91 6.96 -3.87
CA THR A 199 -43.25 6.86 -4.51
C THR A 199 -44.28 6.14 -3.62
N ILE A 200 -43.85 5.12 -2.87
CA ILE A 200 -44.72 4.41 -1.93
C ILE A 200 -45.08 5.33 -0.76
N ASP A 201 -44.14 6.05 -0.17
CA ASP A 201 -44.35 6.98 0.92
C ASP A 201 -45.29 8.13 0.51
N ASP A 202 -45.12 8.66 -0.72
CA ASP A 202 -45.98 9.71 -1.24
C ASP A 202 -47.44 9.21 -1.47
N LYS A 203 -47.62 7.97 -1.96
CA LYS A 203 -48.94 7.34 -2.05
C LYS A 203 -49.56 7.15 -0.65
N PHE A 204 -48.80 6.71 0.32
CA PHE A 204 -49.29 6.54 1.71
C PHE A 204 -49.71 7.87 2.35
N ARG A 205 -48.95 8.95 2.11
CA ARG A 205 -49.33 10.30 2.56
C ARG A 205 -50.62 10.78 1.90
N PHE A 206 -50.77 10.52 0.61
CA PHE A 206 -52.01 10.87 -0.12
C PHE A 206 -53.22 10.11 0.45
N PHE A 207 -53.13 8.80 0.66
CA PHE A 207 -54.21 8.00 1.26
C PHE A 207 -54.59 8.49 2.66
N LYS A 208 -53.62 8.80 3.53
CA LYS A 208 -53.90 9.37 4.85
C LYS A 208 -54.66 10.71 4.76
N LYS A 209 -54.28 11.55 3.81
CA LYS A 209 -54.92 12.85 3.58
C LYS A 209 -56.36 12.74 3.03
N CYS A 210 -56.64 11.73 2.23
CA CYS A 210 -58.00 11.44 1.76
C CYS A 210 -58.88 10.84 2.87
N SER A 211 -58.34 9.93 3.69
CA SER A 211 -59.06 9.31 4.80
C SER A 211 -59.46 10.29 5.91
N SER A 212 -58.63 11.32 6.18
CA SER A 212 -58.95 12.36 7.16
C SER A 212 -60.08 13.32 6.67
N LYS A 213 -60.28 13.48 5.37
CA LYS A 213 -61.34 14.33 4.79
C LYS A 213 -62.68 13.62 4.64
N MET A 214 -62.76 12.32 4.85
CA MET A 214 -63.99 11.55 4.81
C MET A 214 -64.67 11.41 6.20
N ASN A 215 -63.96 11.83 7.26
CA ASN A 215 -64.45 11.77 8.65
C ASN A 215 -64.83 13.14 9.20
N GLU A 216 -64.90 14.19 8.37
CA GLU A 216 -65.54 15.48 8.63
C GLU A 216 -66.89 15.56 7.85
#